data_33afa5ade9255196a5f817b2193bdf43
#
_entry.id   33afa5ade9255196a5f817b2193bdf43
#
_cell.length_a   1.000
_cell.length_b   1.000
_cell.length_c   1.000
_cell.angle_alpha   90.00
_cell.angle_beta   90.00
_cell.angle_gamma   90.00
#
_symmetry.space_group_name_H-M   'P 1'
#
loop_
_entity.id
_entity.type
_entity.pdbx_description
1 polymer ?
#
loop_
_entity_poly.entity_id
_entity_poly.type
_entity_poly.pdbx_seq_one_letter_code
_entity_poly.pdbx_strand_id
1 'polypeptide(L)'
;MHCKLTFRITGFFVMILCLIFAGKAFCQDTFEKDIANKVDSLLAADKTDIMLGHFFPNDAIHTITIPSGWGGYGTYIFGSVGGVYPQVYHTNTDLIASGGFCVGNPVKDVNFAAGLNLADVHKFQDFSVNLIVSRVVAAGSSISAGGLQLFAGRKSDAPNPTFYFAFSHAVQTLPSATNGSSKLTYTIGIGSGRFYFKNPDDVKAGRGKYGTAVFGGVSYEIIQHVNLIGEWSGMNLGVSAGIRPFKNPLSIGLGYTNITRYSADKSNIVFTFGYPLSLMRPGN
;
A
#
# COMPACT_ATOMS: atom_id res chain seq x y z
N MET A 1 -22.23 -0.90 -27.49
CA MET A 1 -20.76 -0.86 -27.71
C MET A 1 -19.93 -1.09 -26.43
N HIS A 2 -20.54 -1.60 -25.33
CA HIS A 2 -19.89 -1.80 -24.03
C HIS A 2 -19.30 -3.21 -23.78
N CYS A 3 -19.54 -4.17 -24.66
CA CYS A 3 -19.13 -5.58 -24.42
C CYS A 3 -17.67 -5.91 -24.82
N LYS A 4 -17.00 -5.07 -25.63
CA LYS A 4 -15.64 -5.35 -26.11
C LYS A 4 -14.52 -4.92 -25.13
N LEU A 5 -14.81 -4.05 -24.16
CA LEU A 5 -13.79 -3.55 -23.23
C LEU A 5 -13.58 -4.51 -22.04
N THR A 6 -14.67 -5.11 -21.55
CA THR A 6 -14.61 -6.10 -20.46
C THR A 6 -13.82 -7.35 -20.84
N PHE A 7 -13.90 -7.79 -22.08
CA PHE A 7 -13.17 -8.97 -22.56
C PHE A 7 -11.64 -8.76 -22.64
N ARG A 8 -11.20 -7.53 -22.90
CA ARG A 8 -9.76 -7.20 -22.97
C ARG A 8 -9.10 -7.10 -21.58
N ILE A 9 -9.82 -6.65 -20.57
CA ILE A 9 -9.30 -6.54 -19.21
C ILE A 9 -9.21 -7.93 -18.56
N THR A 10 -10.20 -8.78 -18.78
CA THR A 10 -10.18 -10.18 -18.31
C THR A 10 -9.05 -10.96 -18.96
N GLY A 11 -8.80 -10.76 -20.26
CA GLY A 11 -7.68 -11.38 -20.98
C GLY A 11 -6.31 -10.97 -20.46
N PHE A 12 -6.14 -9.71 -20.07
CA PHE A 12 -4.89 -9.20 -19.53
C PHE A 12 -4.60 -9.77 -18.11
N PHE A 13 -5.64 -9.89 -17.28
CA PHE A 13 -5.51 -10.50 -15.95
C PHE A 13 -5.23 -12.00 -16.00
N VAL A 14 -5.88 -12.72 -16.92
CA VAL A 14 -5.60 -14.14 -17.17
C VAL A 14 -4.19 -14.32 -17.72
N MET A 15 -3.71 -13.43 -18.58
CA MET A 15 -2.35 -13.47 -19.11
C MET A 15 -1.29 -13.21 -18.03
N ILE A 16 -1.51 -12.28 -17.12
CA ILE A 16 -0.62 -12.06 -15.97
C ILE A 16 -0.66 -13.26 -15.00
N LEU A 17 -1.84 -13.83 -14.76
CA LEU A 17 -1.97 -15.03 -13.93
C LEU A 17 -1.29 -16.24 -14.60
N CYS A 18 -1.42 -16.39 -15.92
CA CYS A 18 -0.72 -17.44 -16.69
C CYS A 18 0.81 -17.23 -16.72
N LEU A 19 1.30 -15.97 -16.75
CA LEU A 19 2.74 -15.69 -16.65
C LEU A 19 3.30 -16.01 -15.26
N ILE A 20 2.51 -15.85 -14.21
CA ILE A 20 2.87 -16.24 -12.84
C ILE A 20 2.90 -17.78 -12.70
N PHE A 21 2.05 -18.51 -13.43
CA PHE A 21 1.99 -19.98 -13.39
C PHE A 21 2.83 -20.65 -14.48
N ALA A 22 3.14 -19.98 -15.59
CA ALA A 22 3.93 -20.54 -16.69
C ALA A 22 5.46 -20.55 -16.41
N GLY A 23 5.90 -19.99 -15.30
CA GLY A 23 7.31 -19.97 -14.88
C GLY A 23 7.94 -21.35 -14.59
N LYS A 24 7.21 -22.45 -14.80
CA LYS A 24 7.74 -23.80 -14.64
C LYS A 24 8.19 -24.48 -15.95
N ALA A 25 8.10 -23.81 -17.09
CA ALA A 25 8.25 -24.51 -18.38
C ALA A 25 9.52 -24.23 -19.18
N PHE A 26 10.35 -23.24 -18.83
CA PHE A 26 11.57 -22.97 -19.59
C PHE A 26 12.66 -22.38 -18.71
N CYS A 27 13.48 -23.21 -18.05
CA CYS A 27 14.85 -22.85 -17.74
C CYS A 27 15.70 -24.09 -17.42
N GLN A 28 16.94 -24.08 -17.90
CA GLN A 28 17.94 -25.13 -17.87
C GLN A 28 18.12 -25.74 -16.46
N ASP A 29 17.95 -27.05 -16.36
CA ASP A 29 17.99 -27.89 -15.15
C ASP A 29 19.22 -27.71 -14.23
N THR A 30 20.34 -27.24 -14.77
CA THR A 30 21.58 -27.01 -14.01
C THR A 30 21.56 -25.70 -13.22
N PHE A 31 21.03 -24.62 -13.81
CA PHE A 31 20.96 -23.31 -13.15
C PHE A 31 19.90 -23.31 -12.03
N GLU A 32 18.78 -23.98 -12.24
CA GLU A 32 17.76 -24.17 -11.18
C GLU A 32 18.30 -25.01 -10.01
N LYS A 33 19.05 -26.06 -10.30
CA LYS A 33 19.69 -26.89 -9.25
C LYS A 33 20.77 -26.13 -8.48
N ASP A 34 21.58 -25.32 -9.15
CA ASP A 34 22.59 -24.48 -8.48
C ASP A 34 21.97 -23.36 -7.65
N ILE A 35 20.91 -22.72 -8.13
CA ILE A 35 20.15 -21.75 -7.35
C ILE A 35 19.42 -22.44 -6.21
N ALA A 36 18.73 -23.56 -6.44
CA ALA A 36 18.03 -24.30 -5.41
C ALA A 36 19.01 -24.79 -4.32
N ASN A 37 20.15 -25.36 -4.69
CA ASN A 37 21.18 -25.77 -3.74
C ASN A 37 21.80 -24.60 -2.97
N LYS A 38 21.94 -23.43 -3.62
CA LYS A 38 22.45 -22.22 -2.98
C LYS A 38 21.40 -21.57 -2.09
N VAL A 39 20.13 -21.59 -2.50
CA VAL A 39 18.98 -21.18 -1.69
C VAL A 39 18.76 -22.14 -0.54
N ASP A 40 18.85 -23.46 -0.75
CA ASP A 40 18.74 -24.47 0.31
C ASP A 40 19.93 -24.42 1.27
N SER A 41 21.14 -24.12 0.81
CA SER A 41 22.30 -23.88 1.68
C SER A 41 22.20 -22.58 2.46
N LEU A 42 21.59 -21.55 1.91
CA LEU A 42 21.28 -20.30 2.60
C LEU A 42 20.06 -20.45 3.53
N LEU A 43 19.11 -21.32 3.21
CA LEU A 43 17.96 -21.66 4.06
C LEU A 43 18.32 -22.67 5.15
N ALA A 44 19.33 -23.54 4.94
CA ALA A 44 19.85 -24.46 5.94
C ALA A 44 20.81 -23.78 6.93
N ALA A 45 21.45 -22.68 6.53
CA ALA A 45 22.11 -21.75 7.43
C ALA A 45 21.02 -20.99 8.20
N ASP A 46 20.54 -21.64 9.22
CA ASP A 46 19.64 -21.17 10.27
C ASP A 46 18.53 -20.21 9.85
N LYS A 47 17.30 -20.74 9.74
CA LYS A 47 16.08 -19.95 9.47
C LYS A 47 15.89 -18.76 10.44
N THR A 48 16.58 -18.76 11.55
CA THR A 48 16.62 -17.71 12.55
C THR A 48 17.59 -16.58 12.15
N ASP A 49 18.74 -16.89 11.53
CA ASP A 49 19.73 -15.90 11.12
C ASP A 49 19.28 -15.06 9.91
N ILE A 50 18.45 -15.60 9.03
CA ILE A 50 17.89 -14.82 7.90
C ILE A 50 16.96 -13.72 8.40
N MET A 51 16.28 -13.90 9.53
CA MET A 51 15.47 -12.88 10.17
C MET A 51 16.29 -11.89 10.98
N LEU A 52 17.43 -12.31 11.53
CA LEU A 52 18.30 -11.47 12.38
C LEU A 52 19.25 -10.57 11.58
N GLY A 53 19.47 -10.85 10.29
CA GLY A 53 20.37 -10.09 9.43
C GLY A 53 19.72 -9.12 8.45
N HIS A 54 18.38 -9.02 8.40
CA HIS A 54 17.68 -8.20 7.43
C HIS A 54 16.87 -7.07 8.07
N PHE A 55 16.99 -5.88 7.49
CA PHE A 55 16.20 -4.74 7.91
C PHE A 55 14.82 -4.78 7.25
N PHE A 56 13.79 -4.64 8.08
CA PHE A 56 12.42 -4.37 7.69
C PHE A 56 12.15 -2.85 7.72
N PRO A 57 11.02 -2.37 7.19
CA PRO A 57 10.64 -0.99 7.40
C PRO A 57 10.52 -0.70 8.91
N ASN A 58 10.86 0.52 9.32
CA ASN A 58 10.67 0.94 10.70
C ASN A 58 9.17 0.97 11.06
N ASP A 59 8.84 1.26 12.29
CA ASP A 59 7.48 1.14 12.83
C ASP A 59 6.58 2.36 12.59
N ALA A 60 7.12 3.47 12.05
CA ALA A 60 6.32 4.62 11.66
C ALA A 60 5.63 4.41 10.30
N ILE A 61 4.66 5.24 9.96
CA ILE A 61 3.98 5.18 8.66
C ILE A 61 4.98 5.43 7.52
N HIS A 62 4.90 4.65 6.46
CA HIS A 62 5.77 4.75 5.27
C HIS A 62 5.09 5.31 4.05
N THR A 63 3.78 5.19 3.98
CA THR A 63 2.94 5.68 2.87
C THR A 63 1.61 6.17 3.44
N ILE A 64 1.05 7.24 2.87
CA ILE A 64 -0.26 7.78 3.28
C ILE A 64 -1.25 7.73 2.12
N THR A 65 -0.83 8.14 0.93
CA THR A 65 -1.73 8.28 -0.23
C THR A 65 -1.65 7.12 -1.21
N ILE A 66 -0.59 6.32 -1.12
CA ILE A 66 -0.37 5.15 -1.98
C ILE A 66 -0.34 3.85 -1.16
N PRO A 67 -0.68 2.70 -1.75
CA PRO A 67 -0.50 1.41 -1.09
C PRO A 67 0.98 1.05 -1.01
N SER A 68 1.35 0.37 0.07
CA SER A 68 2.68 -0.19 0.27
C SER A 68 2.73 -1.64 -0.19
N GLY A 69 3.91 -2.12 -0.61
CA GLY A 69 4.18 -3.55 -0.78
C GLY A 69 4.22 -4.33 0.54
N TRP A 70 4.36 -3.63 1.66
CA TRP A 70 4.37 -4.22 2.99
C TRP A 70 2.95 -4.45 3.49
N GLY A 71 2.67 -5.68 3.90
CA GLY A 71 1.43 -6.03 4.61
C GLY A 71 1.63 -6.09 6.11
N GLY A 72 0.56 -6.41 6.81
CA GLY A 72 0.64 -6.68 8.23
C GLY A 72 1.34 -8.01 8.54
N TYR A 73 1.72 -8.18 9.79
CA TYR A 73 2.32 -9.40 10.31
C TYR A 73 1.47 -9.97 11.44
N GLY A 74 1.05 -11.23 11.29
CA GLY A 74 0.25 -11.92 12.29
C GLY A 74 -1.26 -11.68 12.14
N THR A 75 -2.00 -11.95 13.21
CA THR A 75 -3.44 -11.82 13.25
C THR A 75 -3.84 -10.69 14.18
N TYR A 76 -4.48 -9.67 13.64
CA TYR A 76 -4.94 -8.51 14.40
C TYR A 76 -6.16 -7.89 13.74
N ILE A 77 -6.91 -7.12 14.52
CA ILE A 77 -7.92 -6.19 14.01
C ILE A 77 -7.35 -4.78 14.04
N PHE A 78 -7.85 -3.92 13.17
CA PHE A 78 -7.43 -2.52 13.17
C PHE A 78 -8.62 -1.58 12.98
N GLY A 79 -8.45 -0.38 13.50
CA GLY A 79 -9.32 0.75 13.24
C GLY A 79 -8.51 1.95 12.83
N SER A 80 -9.04 2.76 11.93
CA SER A 80 -8.42 4.02 11.53
C SER A 80 -9.47 5.09 11.22
N VAL A 81 -9.06 6.33 11.43
CA VAL A 81 -9.81 7.53 11.02
C VAL A 81 -8.84 8.43 10.28
N GLY A 82 -9.28 8.97 9.18
CA GLY A 82 -8.50 9.91 8.39
C GLY A 82 -9.38 10.92 7.70
N GLY A 83 -8.75 11.89 7.06
CA GLY A 83 -9.50 12.89 6.31
C GLY A 83 -8.61 13.77 5.45
N VAL A 84 -9.29 14.58 4.65
CA VAL A 84 -8.68 15.54 3.74
C VAL A 84 -9.31 16.91 3.95
N TYR A 85 -8.49 17.97 4.04
CA TYR A 85 -8.94 19.35 4.17
C TYR A 85 -8.11 20.30 3.32
N PRO A 86 -8.72 21.20 2.55
CA PRO A 86 -10.13 21.15 2.16
C PRO A 86 -10.39 19.93 1.30
N GLN A 87 -11.63 19.47 1.25
CA GLN A 87 -12.04 18.46 0.28
C GLN A 87 -11.71 18.95 -1.14
N VAL A 88 -11.35 18.03 -2.03
CA VAL A 88 -10.82 18.39 -3.37
C VAL A 88 -11.74 19.32 -4.14
N TYR A 89 -13.05 19.19 -4.00
CA TYR A 89 -14.07 19.93 -4.74
C TYR A 89 -14.95 20.82 -3.86
N HIS A 90 -14.82 20.73 -2.54
CA HIS A 90 -15.59 21.51 -1.58
C HIS A 90 -14.66 22.14 -0.53
N THR A 91 -15.22 23.00 0.32
CA THR A 91 -14.46 23.67 1.40
C THR A 91 -14.53 22.93 2.74
N ASN A 92 -15.32 21.88 2.81
CA ASN A 92 -15.50 21.07 4.01
C ASN A 92 -14.39 20.04 4.19
N THR A 93 -14.31 19.45 5.37
CA THR A 93 -13.43 18.29 5.64
C THR A 93 -14.13 17.03 5.19
N ASP A 94 -13.40 16.16 4.47
CA ASP A 94 -13.83 14.82 4.15
C ASP A 94 -13.23 13.85 5.20
N LEU A 95 -14.09 13.19 5.95
CA LEU A 95 -13.71 12.26 6.99
C LEU A 95 -14.04 10.82 6.60
N ILE A 96 -13.06 9.96 6.72
CA ILE A 96 -13.17 8.53 6.42
C ILE A 96 -12.83 7.75 7.70
N ALA A 97 -13.68 6.82 8.07
CA ALA A 97 -13.38 5.82 9.09
C ALA A 97 -13.21 4.45 8.44
N SER A 98 -12.27 3.67 8.93
CA SER A 98 -12.03 2.32 8.43
C SER A 98 -11.80 1.35 9.58
N GLY A 99 -12.25 0.12 9.41
CA GLY A 99 -11.97 -0.97 10.34
C GLY A 99 -11.83 -2.28 9.59
N GLY A 100 -11.04 -3.18 10.13
CA GLY A 100 -10.80 -4.44 9.43
C GLY A 100 -9.96 -5.42 10.22
N PHE A 101 -9.53 -6.45 9.54
CA PHE A 101 -8.67 -7.48 10.11
C PHE A 101 -7.52 -7.82 9.15
N CYS A 102 -6.50 -8.38 9.75
CA CYS A 102 -5.32 -8.87 9.06
C CYS A 102 -4.99 -10.26 9.58
N VAL A 103 -4.63 -11.19 8.71
CA VAL A 103 -4.29 -12.57 9.05
C VAL A 103 -3.17 -13.09 8.16
N GLY A 104 -2.27 -13.87 8.77
CA GLY A 104 -1.21 -14.57 8.07
C GLY A 104 0.18 -14.02 8.36
N ASN A 105 1.19 -14.69 7.80
CA ASN A 105 2.59 -14.36 7.97
C ASN A 105 3.23 -14.11 6.60
N PRO A 106 3.49 -12.85 6.21
CA PRO A 106 3.99 -12.51 4.89
C PRO A 106 5.43 -13.01 4.64
N VAL A 107 6.17 -13.36 5.69
CA VAL A 107 7.54 -13.90 5.58
C VAL A 107 7.52 -15.38 5.25
N LYS A 108 6.63 -16.15 5.88
CA LYS A 108 6.52 -17.59 5.65
C LYS A 108 5.68 -17.91 4.42
N ASP A 109 4.55 -17.22 4.29
CA ASP A 109 3.54 -17.48 3.27
C ASP A 109 3.02 -16.18 2.68
N VAL A 110 1.76 -15.88 2.94
CA VAL A 110 1.08 -14.64 2.56
C VAL A 110 0.35 -14.04 3.75
N ASN A 111 0.19 -12.73 3.73
CA ASN A 111 -0.70 -12.03 4.62
C ASN A 111 -1.91 -11.54 3.84
N PHE A 112 -3.09 -11.69 4.42
CA PHE A 112 -4.35 -11.20 3.89
C PHE A 112 -4.92 -10.14 4.83
N ALA A 113 -5.35 -9.03 4.27
CA ALA A 113 -6.05 -7.98 5.00
C ALA A 113 -7.36 -7.63 4.31
N ALA A 114 -8.41 -7.45 5.10
CA ALA A 114 -9.70 -6.95 4.64
C ALA A 114 -10.14 -5.81 5.54
N GLY A 115 -10.63 -4.74 4.92
CA GLY A 115 -11.12 -3.55 5.62
C GLY A 115 -12.42 -3.04 5.03
N LEU A 116 -13.29 -2.55 5.90
CA LEU A 116 -14.49 -1.82 5.56
C LEU A 116 -14.22 -0.33 5.77
N ASN A 117 -14.51 0.48 4.77
CA ASN A 117 -14.40 1.93 4.85
C ASN A 117 -15.79 2.55 4.88
N LEU A 118 -15.93 3.60 5.65
CA LEU A 118 -17.08 4.50 5.72
C LEU A 118 -16.60 5.88 5.26
N ALA A 119 -16.94 6.29 4.05
CA ALA A 119 -16.45 7.53 3.45
C ALA A 119 -17.25 8.77 3.90
N ASP A 120 -18.54 8.65 4.17
CA ASP A 120 -19.35 9.72 4.75
C ASP A 120 -19.70 9.39 6.21
N VAL A 121 -18.81 9.77 7.13
CA VAL A 121 -18.99 9.52 8.57
C VAL A 121 -20.19 10.29 9.12
N HIS A 122 -20.51 11.49 8.58
CA HIS A 122 -21.62 12.32 9.08
C HIS A 122 -22.99 11.71 8.80
N LYS A 123 -23.16 11.09 7.62
CA LYS A 123 -24.43 10.49 7.22
C LYS A 123 -24.45 8.98 7.39
N PHE A 124 -23.32 8.39 7.83
CA PHE A 124 -23.15 6.94 7.93
C PHE A 124 -23.47 6.22 6.61
N GLN A 125 -22.88 6.73 5.51
CA GLN A 125 -23.09 6.28 4.13
C GLN A 125 -21.79 6.04 3.40
N ASP A 126 -21.88 5.53 2.17
CA ASP A 126 -20.74 5.29 1.28
C ASP A 126 -19.72 4.28 1.83
N PHE A 127 -20.22 3.08 2.04
CA PHE A 127 -19.39 1.95 2.41
C PHE A 127 -18.61 1.41 1.22
N SER A 128 -17.37 1.03 1.46
CA SER A 128 -16.54 0.31 0.49
C SER A 128 -15.62 -0.70 1.19
N VAL A 129 -15.10 -1.65 0.44
CA VAL A 129 -14.25 -2.72 0.96
C VAL A 129 -12.86 -2.62 0.35
N ASN A 130 -11.83 -2.84 1.15
CA ASN A 130 -10.46 -3.04 0.72
C ASN A 130 -10.06 -4.49 0.96
N LEU A 131 -9.43 -5.11 -0.05
CA LEU A 131 -8.87 -6.46 0.04
C LEU A 131 -7.41 -6.40 -0.41
N ILE A 132 -6.52 -6.89 0.41
CA ILE A 132 -5.07 -6.79 0.18
C ILE A 132 -4.42 -8.13 0.50
N VAL A 133 -3.53 -8.56 -0.38
CA VAL A 133 -2.63 -9.70 -0.16
C VAL A 133 -1.20 -9.20 -0.28
N SER A 134 -0.33 -9.65 0.61
CA SER A 134 1.08 -9.26 0.62
C SER A 134 2.01 -10.42 0.96
N ARG A 135 3.25 -10.34 0.48
CA ARG A 135 4.31 -11.31 0.75
C ARG A 135 5.68 -10.66 0.75
N VAL A 136 6.51 -11.05 1.69
CA VAL A 136 7.95 -10.76 1.66
C VAL A 136 8.60 -11.72 0.64
N VAL A 137 9.27 -11.17 -0.36
CA VAL A 137 9.83 -11.95 -1.49
C VAL A 137 11.36 -12.07 -1.44
N ALA A 138 12.01 -11.14 -0.76
CA ALA A 138 13.45 -11.16 -0.53
C ALA A 138 13.79 -10.31 0.71
N ALA A 139 15.08 -10.31 1.09
CA ALA A 139 15.59 -9.49 2.18
C ALA A 139 15.17 -8.02 2.04
N GLY A 140 14.38 -7.53 3.00
CA GLY A 140 13.86 -6.18 3.00
C GLY A 140 12.93 -5.84 1.82
N SER A 141 12.44 -6.81 1.07
CA SER A 141 11.57 -6.59 -0.10
C SER A 141 10.23 -7.30 0.05
N SER A 142 9.17 -6.60 -0.26
CA SER A 142 7.81 -7.13 -0.21
C SER A 142 6.98 -6.68 -1.39
N ILE A 143 6.02 -7.50 -1.77
CA ILE A 143 5.02 -7.19 -2.79
C ILE A 143 3.63 -7.24 -2.18
N SER A 144 2.74 -6.43 -2.71
CA SER A 144 1.31 -6.52 -2.42
C SER A 144 0.48 -6.34 -3.69
N ALA A 145 -0.69 -6.94 -3.68
CA ALA A 145 -1.73 -6.71 -4.66
C ALA A 145 -3.06 -6.56 -3.95
N GLY A 146 -3.94 -5.74 -4.48
CA GLY A 146 -5.22 -5.53 -3.82
C GLY A 146 -6.25 -4.80 -4.64
N GLY A 147 -7.45 -4.76 -4.08
CA GLY A 147 -8.56 -3.94 -4.53
C GLY A 147 -8.95 -2.97 -3.45
N LEU A 148 -9.05 -1.70 -3.78
CA LEU A 148 -9.45 -0.62 -2.89
C LEU A 148 -10.79 -0.04 -3.35
N GLN A 149 -11.59 0.41 -2.39
CA GLN A 149 -12.90 1.02 -2.64
C GLN A 149 -13.81 0.11 -3.49
N LEU A 150 -13.73 -1.21 -3.26
CA LEU A 150 -14.61 -2.18 -3.90
C LEU A 150 -16.04 -1.98 -3.37
N PHE A 151 -17.02 -2.20 -4.25
CA PHE A 151 -18.45 -2.11 -3.93
C PHE A 151 -18.92 -0.74 -3.44
N ALA A 152 -18.16 0.33 -3.69
CA ALA A 152 -18.60 1.70 -3.40
C ALA A 152 -19.90 2.01 -4.14
N GLY A 153 -20.80 2.75 -3.49
CA GLY A 153 -22.10 3.12 -4.06
C GLY A 153 -21.94 4.04 -5.28
N ARG A 154 -22.89 3.99 -6.21
CA ARG A 154 -22.87 4.83 -7.44
C ARG A 154 -22.91 6.34 -7.17
N LYS A 155 -23.35 6.76 -5.98
CA LYS A 155 -23.42 8.16 -5.55
C LYS A 155 -22.20 8.57 -4.73
N SER A 156 -21.30 7.64 -4.46
CA SER A 156 -20.06 7.90 -3.74
C SER A 156 -19.14 8.77 -4.61
N ASP A 157 -18.42 9.68 -3.99
CA ASP A 157 -17.32 10.42 -4.61
C ASP A 157 -16.12 9.50 -4.93
N ALA A 158 -16.19 8.26 -4.50
CA ALA A 158 -15.18 7.26 -4.79
C ALA A 158 -15.14 7.00 -6.30
N PRO A 159 -13.96 7.08 -6.91
CA PRO A 159 -13.79 6.71 -8.30
C PRO A 159 -14.10 5.22 -8.49
N ASN A 160 -14.03 4.75 -9.72
CA ASN A 160 -14.15 3.32 -10.03
C ASN A 160 -13.23 2.47 -9.12
N PRO A 161 -13.61 1.22 -8.83
CA PRO A 161 -12.78 0.32 -8.03
C PRO A 161 -11.32 0.35 -8.47
N THR A 162 -10.44 0.48 -7.50
CA THR A 162 -8.99 0.61 -7.73
C THR A 162 -8.33 -0.73 -7.50
N PHE A 163 -7.68 -1.29 -8.51
CA PHE A 163 -6.81 -2.45 -8.38
C PHE A 163 -5.37 -2.01 -8.51
N TYR A 164 -4.47 -2.63 -7.74
CA TYR A 164 -3.08 -2.25 -7.74
C TYR A 164 -2.15 -3.45 -7.54
N PHE A 165 -0.90 -3.24 -7.94
CA PHE A 165 0.26 -4.04 -7.56
C PHE A 165 1.35 -3.09 -7.07
N ALA A 166 1.96 -3.40 -5.94
CA ALA A 166 3.02 -2.59 -5.33
C ALA A 166 4.20 -3.47 -4.93
N PHE A 167 5.39 -2.92 -5.10
CA PHE A 167 6.65 -3.44 -4.58
C PHE A 167 7.22 -2.40 -3.61
N SER A 168 7.73 -2.86 -2.46
CA SER A 168 8.44 -2.01 -1.50
C SER A 168 9.74 -2.65 -1.07
N HIS A 169 10.74 -1.81 -0.81
CA HIS A 169 12.04 -2.25 -0.31
C HIS A 169 12.54 -1.36 0.82
N ALA A 170 12.95 -1.99 1.89
CA ALA A 170 13.67 -1.37 3.00
C ALA A 170 15.18 -1.50 2.73
N VAL A 171 15.88 -0.37 2.61
CA VAL A 171 17.28 -0.32 2.20
C VAL A 171 18.17 -0.95 3.28
N GLN A 172 18.92 -1.99 2.91
CA GLN A 172 19.66 -2.84 3.86
C GLN A 172 20.97 -2.20 4.38
N THR A 173 21.40 -1.10 3.80
CA THR A 173 22.64 -0.40 4.17
C THR A 173 22.42 0.79 5.09
N LEU A 174 21.17 1.11 5.43
CA LEU A 174 20.81 2.28 6.23
C LEU A 174 20.01 1.86 7.47
N PRO A 175 20.68 1.39 8.55
CA PRO A 175 20.00 0.96 9.77
C PRO A 175 19.28 2.12 10.45
N SER A 176 18.07 1.85 10.92
CA SER A 176 17.30 2.74 11.78
C SER A 176 17.84 2.72 13.22
N ALA A 177 17.43 3.70 14.03
CA ALA A 177 17.61 3.65 15.48
C ALA A 177 16.81 2.48 16.13
N THR A 178 15.79 1.98 15.46
CA THR A 178 15.04 0.79 15.88
C THR A 178 15.72 -0.46 15.33
N ASN A 179 16.14 -1.38 16.21
CA ASN A 179 16.83 -2.61 15.83
C ASN A 179 16.04 -3.42 14.79
N GLY A 180 16.74 -3.96 13.79
CA GLY A 180 16.14 -4.75 12.71
C GLY A 180 15.35 -3.93 11.69
N SER A 181 15.47 -2.62 11.73
CA SER A 181 14.73 -1.72 10.83
C SER A 181 15.65 -0.84 9.99
N SER A 182 15.17 -0.43 8.82
CA SER A 182 15.82 0.49 7.91
C SER A 182 15.30 1.92 8.08
N LYS A 183 16.19 2.89 7.93
CA LYS A 183 15.81 4.30 7.84
C LYS A 183 15.12 4.68 6.53
N LEU A 184 15.40 3.97 5.46
CA LEU A 184 14.94 4.32 4.11
C LEU A 184 14.13 3.18 3.53
N THR A 185 12.90 3.49 3.16
CA THR A 185 12.01 2.58 2.45
C THR A 185 11.49 3.26 1.20
N TYR A 186 11.45 2.56 0.09
CA TYR A 186 10.78 3.05 -1.11
C TYR A 186 9.72 2.06 -1.59
N THR A 187 8.74 2.62 -2.28
CA THR A 187 7.62 1.88 -2.86
C THR A 187 7.44 2.32 -4.31
N ILE A 188 7.18 1.39 -5.19
CA ILE A 188 6.74 1.63 -6.57
C ILE A 188 5.59 0.69 -6.90
N GLY A 189 4.63 1.16 -7.68
CA GLY A 189 3.51 0.34 -8.07
C GLY A 189 2.77 0.86 -9.29
N ILE A 190 1.85 0.04 -9.75
CA ILE A 190 0.94 0.35 -10.83
C ILE A 190 -0.49 0.08 -10.38
N GLY A 191 -1.44 0.86 -10.89
CA GLY A 191 -2.83 0.65 -10.51
C GLY A 191 -3.83 1.28 -11.48
N SER A 192 -5.06 0.82 -11.36
CA SER A 192 -6.23 1.38 -12.03
C SER A 192 -6.94 2.41 -11.13
N GLY A 193 -8.18 2.71 -11.45
CA GLY A 193 -9.05 3.53 -10.60
C GLY A 193 -8.41 4.88 -10.26
N ARG A 194 -8.23 5.13 -8.96
CA ARG A 194 -7.69 6.40 -8.44
C ARG A 194 -6.27 6.77 -8.91
N PHE A 195 -5.50 5.83 -9.39
CA PHE A 195 -4.14 6.08 -9.91
C PHE A 195 -4.12 6.39 -11.40
N TYR A 196 -5.22 6.12 -12.11
CA TYR A 196 -5.30 6.24 -13.55
C TYR A 196 -6.39 7.18 -14.05
N PHE A 197 -7.57 7.21 -13.42
CA PHE A 197 -8.66 8.06 -13.86
C PHE A 197 -8.67 9.37 -13.08
N LYS A 198 -8.55 10.49 -13.78
CA LYS A 198 -8.74 11.81 -13.21
C LYS A 198 -10.20 12.03 -12.82
N ASN A 199 -10.41 12.94 -11.89
CA ASN A 199 -11.73 13.31 -11.45
C ASN A 199 -12.59 13.84 -12.61
N PRO A 200 -13.92 13.64 -12.60
CA PRO A 200 -14.85 14.18 -13.59
C PRO A 200 -14.73 15.68 -13.82
N ASP A 201 -14.42 16.46 -12.79
CA ASP A 201 -14.30 17.92 -12.93
C ASP A 201 -13.00 18.33 -13.64
N ASP A 202 -11.90 17.59 -13.45
CA ASP A 202 -10.69 17.78 -14.26
C ASP A 202 -10.93 17.45 -15.73
N VAL A 203 -11.71 16.42 -15.99
CA VAL A 203 -12.08 16.02 -17.36
C VAL A 203 -12.93 17.12 -18.02
N LYS A 204 -13.91 17.69 -17.31
CA LYS A 204 -14.73 18.81 -17.77
C LYS A 204 -13.91 20.07 -18.01
N ALA A 205 -12.90 20.32 -17.16
CA ALA A 205 -11.96 21.42 -17.30
C ALA A 205 -10.91 21.23 -18.40
N GLY A 206 -10.96 20.13 -19.18
CA GLY A 206 -10.05 19.86 -20.30
C GLY A 206 -8.64 19.39 -19.89
N ARG A 207 -8.44 18.98 -18.62
CA ARG A 207 -7.13 18.54 -18.10
C ARG A 207 -6.78 17.08 -18.48
N GLY A 208 -7.52 16.49 -19.41
CA GLY A 208 -7.36 15.09 -19.81
C GLY A 208 -8.06 14.11 -18.87
N LYS A 209 -8.20 12.86 -19.33
CA LYS A 209 -8.96 11.81 -18.63
C LYS A 209 -8.11 10.94 -17.72
N TYR A 210 -6.80 10.90 -17.98
CA TYR A 210 -5.92 9.87 -17.44
C TYR A 210 -4.74 10.48 -16.68
N GLY A 211 -4.37 9.83 -15.60
CA GLY A 211 -3.11 9.98 -14.89
C GLY A 211 -2.06 9.00 -15.43
N THR A 212 -1.02 8.76 -14.64
CA THR A 212 0.11 7.93 -15.06
C THR A 212 -0.11 6.43 -14.83
N ALA A 213 -1.10 6.03 -14.04
CA ALA A 213 -1.29 4.67 -13.52
C ALA A 213 -0.12 4.15 -12.64
N VAL A 214 1.01 4.84 -12.65
CA VAL A 214 2.20 4.52 -11.85
C VAL A 214 2.20 5.39 -10.61
N PHE A 215 2.39 4.77 -9.46
CA PHE A 215 2.58 5.48 -8.20
C PHE A 215 3.91 5.07 -7.56
N GLY A 216 4.41 5.89 -6.67
CA GLY A 216 5.64 5.58 -5.94
C GLY A 216 5.86 6.54 -4.79
N GLY A 217 6.71 6.13 -3.86
CA GLY A 217 7.04 6.94 -2.69
C GLY A 217 8.36 6.55 -2.08
N VAL A 218 8.90 7.47 -1.31
CA VAL A 218 10.11 7.29 -0.52
C VAL A 218 9.80 7.78 0.90
N SER A 219 10.18 6.98 1.88
CA SER A 219 10.03 7.28 3.31
C SER A 219 11.40 7.23 3.96
N TYR A 220 11.79 8.29 4.64
CA TYR A 220 13.06 8.41 5.35
C TYR A 220 12.83 8.77 6.83
N GLU A 221 13.42 7.98 7.73
CA GLU A 221 13.39 8.24 9.17
C GLU A 221 14.32 9.40 9.52
N ILE A 222 13.73 10.55 9.84
CA ILE A 222 14.48 11.77 10.24
C ILE A 222 14.89 11.73 11.71
N ILE A 223 14.02 11.23 12.56
CA ILE A 223 14.28 10.86 13.97
C ILE A 223 13.55 9.55 14.25
N GLN A 224 13.94 8.86 15.31
CA GLN A 224 13.31 7.59 15.69
C GLN A 224 11.78 7.72 15.78
N HIS A 225 11.08 6.78 15.12
CA HIS A 225 9.61 6.75 15.02
C HIS A 225 8.97 7.89 14.22
N VAL A 226 9.76 8.69 13.47
CA VAL A 226 9.23 9.77 12.62
C VAL A 226 9.82 9.69 11.23
N ASN A 227 8.97 9.44 10.25
CA ASN A 227 9.31 9.40 8.84
C ASN A 227 8.89 10.67 8.12
N LEU A 228 9.76 11.19 7.25
CA LEU A 228 9.40 12.10 6.19
C LEU A 228 9.12 11.30 4.94
N ILE A 229 8.00 11.58 4.27
CA ILE A 229 7.48 10.77 3.17
C ILE A 229 7.23 11.68 1.97
N GLY A 230 7.77 11.29 0.81
CA GLY A 230 7.42 11.89 -0.48
C GLY A 230 6.71 10.88 -1.35
N GLU A 231 5.54 11.22 -1.90
CA GLU A 231 4.72 10.30 -2.67
C GLU A 231 4.23 10.91 -3.99
N TRP A 232 4.30 10.14 -5.05
CA TRP A 232 3.59 10.36 -6.31
C TRP A 232 2.41 9.39 -6.38
N SER A 233 1.20 9.92 -6.39
CA SER A 233 -0.03 9.11 -6.37
C SER A 233 -0.54 8.67 -7.75
N GLY A 234 0.26 8.83 -8.80
CA GLY A 234 -0.22 8.67 -10.19
C GLY A 234 -0.89 9.92 -10.75
N MET A 235 -1.27 10.83 -9.86
CA MET A 235 -1.96 12.09 -10.16
C MET A 235 -1.19 13.30 -9.67
N ASN A 236 -0.74 13.28 -8.43
CA ASN A 236 -0.08 14.42 -7.80
C ASN A 236 1.03 14.00 -6.84
N LEU A 237 1.97 14.91 -6.66
CA LEU A 237 2.99 14.82 -5.62
C LEU A 237 2.41 15.23 -4.27
N GLY A 238 2.81 14.53 -3.22
CA GLY A 238 2.54 14.85 -1.83
C GLY A 238 3.78 14.72 -0.97
N VAL A 239 3.82 15.44 0.15
CA VAL A 239 4.84 15.32 1.21
C VAL A 239 4.11 15.15 2.53
N SER A 240 4.56 14.20 3.33
CA SER A 240 3.88 13.80 4.56
C SER A 240 4.87 13.46 5.65
N ALA A 241 4.40 13.44 6.90
CA ALA A 241 5.09 12.88 8.05
C ALA A 241 4.30 11.70 8.59
N GLY A 242 4.98 10.59 8.81
CA GLY A 242 4.45 9.41 9.48
C GLY A 242 5.07 9.27 10.87
N ILE A 243 4.26 9.16 11.90
CA ILE A 243 4.70 9.23 13.30
C ILE A 243 4.12 8.06 14.07
N ARG A 244 4.93 7.46 14.93
CA ARG A 244 4.51 6.53 15.99
C ARG A 244 4.97 7.06 17.35
N PRO A 245 4.19 7.95 17.98
CA PRO A 245 4.68 8.77 19.10
C PRO A 245 4.86 8.01 20.40
N PHE A 246 4.29 6.80 20.52
CA PHE A 246 4.27 6.06 21.77
C PHE A 246 4.76 4.62 21.58
N LYS A 247 5.06 3.95 22.69
CA LYS A 247 5.33 2.51 22.71
C LYS A 247 4.13 1.65 22.28
N ASN A 248 2.91 2.21 22.39
CA ASN A 248 1.72 1.57 21.85
C ASN A 248 1.69 1.68 20.30
N PRO A 249 0.91 0.86 19.62
CA PRO A 249 0.91 0.81 18.16
C PRO A 249 0.12 1.95 17.48
N LEU A 250 -0.18 3.06 18.19
CA LEU A 250 -0.83 4.21 17.58
C LEU A 250 0.05 4.81 16.48
N SER A 251 -0.50 4.94 15.29
CA SER A 251 0.14 5.54 14.13
C SER A 251 -0.57 6.84 13.74
N ILE A 252 0.18 7.89 13.49
CA ILE A 252 -0.31 9.20 13.09
C ILE A 252 0.35 9.60 11.78
N GLY A 253 -0.45 10.02 10.81
CA GLY A 253 0.04 10.56 9.56
C GLY A 253 -0.51 11.96 9.33
N LEU A 254 0.34 12.87 8.86
CA LEU A 254 -0.02 14.22 8.46
C LEU A 254 0.72 14.58 7.18
N GLY A 255 -0.01 15.09 6.18
CA GLY A 255 0.60 15.38 4.89
C GLY A 255 -0.03 16.55 4.16
N TYR A 256 0.72 17.05 3.19
CA TYR A 256 0.30 18.05 2.23
C TYR A 256 0.36 17.44 0.83
N THR A 257 -0.78 17.30 0.19
CA THR A 257 -0.94 16.58 -1.08
C THR A 257 -1.40 17.49 -2.20
N ASN A 258 -1.43 16.97 -3.43
CA ASN A 258 -1.79 17.72 -4.64
C ASN A 258 -0.89 18.94 -4.90
N ILE A 259 0.40 18.84 -4.57
CA ILE A 259 1.37 19.95 -4.72
C ILE A 259 1.53 20.33 -6.18
N THR A 260 1.57 19.36 -7.09
CA THR A 260 1.78 19.56 -8.53
C THR A 260 0.54 20.03 -9.28
N ARG A 261 -0.64 19.89 -8.69
CA ARG A 261 -1.94 20.24 -9.30
C ARG A 261 -2.17 19.67 -10.70
N TYR A 262 -1.58 18.53 -10.97
CA TYR A 262 -1.79 17.82 -12.23
C TYR A 262 -3.22 17.26 -12.34
N SER A 263 -3.83 16.91 -11.19
CA SER A 263 -5.25 16.66 -11.02
C SER A 263 -5.73 17.39 -9.78
N ALA A 264 -6.92 17.99 -9.84
CA ALA A 264 -7.49 18.90 -8.85
C ALA A 264 -6.85 20.30 -8.79
N ASP A 265 -7.64 21.29 -8.35
CA ASP A 265 -7.26 22.71 -8.36
C ASP A 265 -6.53 23.16 -7.08
N LYS A 266 -6.70 22.40 -6.00
CA LYS A 266 -6.24 22.81 -4.67
C LYS A 266 -5.34 21.76 -4.06
N SER A 267 -4.34 22.24 -3.36
CA SER A 267 -3.56 21.38 -2.45
C SER A 267 -4.37 21.11 -1.18
N ASN A 268 -4.13 19.95 -0.58
CA ASN A 268 -4.91 19.45 0.55
C ASN A 268 -4.01 19.04 1.69
N ILE A 269 -4.48 19.22 2.91
CA ILE A 269 -3.91 18.58 4.09
C ILE A 269 -4.60 17.24 4.26
N VAL A 270 -3.84 16.17 4.39
CA VAL A 270 -4.32 14.84 4.70
C VAL A 270 -3.85 14.45 6.09
N PHE A 271 -4.70 13.82 6.87
CA PHE A 271 -4.35 13.27 8.17
C PHE A 271 -4.94 11.87 8.33
N THR A 272 -4.26 11.05 9.14
CA THR A 272 -4.73 9.71 9.48
C THR A 272 -4.27 9.31 10.88
N PHE A 273 -5.12 8.57 11.56
CA PHE A 273 -4.85 7.93 12.84
C PHE A 273 -5.22 6.46 12.70
N GLY A 274 -4.32 5.57 13.07
CA GLY A 274 -4.54 4.13 12.98
C GLY A 274 -4.11 3.42 14.24
N TYR A 275 -4.86 2.40 14.65
CA TYR A 275 -4.56 1.58 15.80
C TYR A 275 -4.84 0.10 15.52
N PRO A 276 -3.82 -0.76 15.46
CA PRO A 276 -3.99 -2.20 15.41
C PRO A 276 -4.08 -2.80 16.81
N LEU A 277 -4.97 -3.80 16.97
CA LEU A 277 -5.15 -4.60 18.16
C LEU A 277 -4.78 -6.05 17.84
N SER A 278 -3.66 -6.53 18.40
CA SER A 278 -3.24 -7.92 18.22
C SER A 278 -4.25 -8.87 18.90
N LEU A 279 -4.68 -9.89 18.17
CA LEU A 279 -5.55 -10.95 18.68
C LEU A 279 -4.76 -12.14 19.21
N MET A 280 -3.48 -12.23 18.89
CA MET A 280 -2.59 -13.22 19.48
C MET A 280 -1.94 -12.67 20.73
N ARG A 281 -2.04 -13.38 21.83
CA ARG A 281 -1.20 -13.10 23.00
C ARG A 281 0.25 -13.31 22.57
N PRO A 282 1.19 -12.41 22.93
CA PRO A 282 2.60 -12.73 22.79
C PRO A 282 2.81 -14.05 23.51
N GLY A 283 3.22 -15.09 22.78
CA GLY A 283 3.57 -16.39 23.36
C GLY A 283 4.69 -16.17 24.38
N ASN A 284 4.52 -16.73 25.57
CA ASN A 284 5.60 -16.87 26.56
C ASN A 284 6.75 -17.68 25.96
#